data_9c58975044b626f29176c10c017a5381
#
_entry.id   9c58975044b626f29176c10c017a5381
#
_cell.length_a   1.000
_cell.length_b   1.000
_cell.length_c   1.000
_cell.angle_alpha   90.00
_cell.angle_beta   90.00
_cell.angle_gamma   90.00
#
_symmetry.space_group_name_H-M   'P 1'
#
loop_
_entity.id
_entity.type
_entity.pdbx_description
1 polymer ?
#
loop_
_entity_poly.entity_id
_entity_poly.type
_entity_poly.pdbx_seq_one_letter_code
_entity_poly.pdbx_strand_id
1 'polypeptide(L)'
;MREMRSSYIRMVVVLLMALLCLSCSPQLCLQKRTNRLVDELLLSNDSIYVYSVAFYDYNLLWYHQGNSIQAYMIKPYHAKKYRSIPAENFILYSDSVDYFDRSLDKDVECFWHLLDGESIELYLKGGVILDSSIDTQCLFNKKFIRGSLPYQLQYDLFKLGRAPKGYDFEEMYLK
;
A
#
# COMPACT_ATOMS: atom_id res chain seq x y z
N MET A 1 25.78 14.34 48.98
CA MET A 1 24.61 13.50 48.67
C MET A 1 23.49 14.21 47.88
N ARG A 2 23.26 15.50 48.05
CA ARG A 2 22.23 16.24 47.28
C ARG A 2 22.56 16.41 45.77
N GLU A 3 23.82 16.66 45.43
CA GLU A 3 24.22 16.84 44.01
C GLU A 3 24.15 15.57 43.17
N MET A 4 24.49 14.41 43.75
CA MET A 4 24.35 13.13 43.01
C MET A 4 22.90 12.80 42.66
N ARG A 5 21.94 13.12 43.54
CA ARG A 5 20.51 12.92 43.25
C ARG A 5 20.03 13.79 42.11
N SER A 6 20.51 15.06 42.02
CA SER A 6 20.14 15.98 40.96
C SER A 6 20.67 15.51 39.60
N SER A 7 21.91 14.99 39.56
CA SER A 7 22.51 14.47 38.33
C SER A 7 21.79 13.22 37.82
N TYR A 8 21.42 12.33 38.73
CA TYR A 8 20.69 11.10 38.39
C TYR A 8 19.28 11.42 37.81
N ILE A 9 18.56 12.34 38.44
CA ILE A 9 17.24 12.78 37.96
C ILE A 9 17.35 13.39 36.55
N ARG A 10 18.35 14.23 36.30
CA ARG A 10 18.57 14.82 34.94
C ARG A 10 18.86 13.74 33.90
N MET A 11 19.68 12.77 34.24
CA MET A 11 20.02 11.65 33.34
C MET A 11 18.79 10.79 33.01
N VAL A 12 17.94 10.50 34.00
CA VAL A 12 16.70 9.73 33.82
C VAL A 12 15.71 10.53 32.94
N VAL A 13 15.59 11.84 33.17
CA VAL A 13 14.72 12.70 32.32
C VAL A 13 15.21 12.76 30.89
N VAL A 14 16.52 12.90 30.67
CA VAL A 14 17.11 12.90 29.32
C VAL A 14 16.87 11.53 28.63
N LEU A 15 17.05 10.45 29.37
CA LEU A 15 16.80 9.10 28.85
C LEU A 15 15.32 8.88 28.49
N LEU A 16 14.40 9.33 29.33
CA LEU A 16 12.96 9.32 29.08
C LEU A 16 12.58 10.17 27.87
N MET A 17 13.16 11.37 27.75
CA MET A 17 12.94 12.22 26.57
C MET A 17 13.49 11.57 25.29
N ALA A 18 14.66 10.95 25.34
CA ALA A 18 15.22 10.20 24.20
C ALA A 18 14.34 9.00 23.80
N LEU A 19 13.82 8.26 24.76
CA LEU A 19 12.89 7.16 24.53
C LEU A 19 11.56 7.63 23.94
N LEU A 20 11.04 8.77 24.39
CA LEU A 20 9.84 9.40 23.83
C LEU A 20 10.07 9.90 22.39
N CYS A 21 11.25 10.44 22.09
CA CYS A 21 11.60 10.84 20.73
C CYS A 21 11.78 9.63 19.78
N LEU A 22 12.32 8.51 20.29
CA LEU A 22 12.46 7.28 19.52
C LEU A 22 11.11 6.59 19.23
N SER A 23 10.10 6.79 20.06
CA SER A 23 8.75 6.22 19.87
C SER A 23 7.94 6.91 18.77
N CYS A 24 8.41 8.03 18.24
CA CYS A 24 7.73 8.80 17.19
C CYS A 24 8.47 8.74 15.86
N SER A 25 8.95 7.55 15.43
CA SER A 25 9.51 7.46 14.08
C SER A 25 8.42 7.79 13.04
N PRO A 26 8.71 8.60 12.03
CA PRO A 26 7.75 8.95 10.97
C PRO A 26 7.13 7.71 10.31
N GLN A 27 7.90 6.63 10.18
CA GLN A 27 7.42 5.36 9.62
C GLN A 27 6.36 4.69 10.50
N LEU A 28 6.56 4.66 11.83
CA LEU A 28 5.57 4.14 12.76
C LEU A 28 4.28 4.96 12.76
N CYS A 29 4.40 6.28 12.64
CA CYS A 29 3.25 7.17 12.51
C CYS A 29 2.52 6.93 11.19
N LEU A 30 3.26 6.72 10.09
CA LEU A 30 2.71 6.41 8.77
C LEU A 30 1.94 5.08 8.81
N GLN A 31 2.55 4.02 9.33
CA GLN A 31 1.92 2.70 9.41
C GLN A 31 0.66 2.72 10.28
N LYS A 32 0.72 3.30 11.48
CA LYS A 32 -0.46 3.42 12.37
C LYS A 32 -1.61 4.17 11.67
N ARG A 33 -1.29 5.21 10.91
CA ARG A 33 -2.30 5.99 10.20
C ARG A 33 -2.88 5.21 9.03
N THR A 34 -2.04 4.49 8.30
CA THR A 34 -2.48 3.62 7.21
C THR A 34 -3.44 2.56 7.73
N ASN A 35 -3.05 1.82 8.76
CA ASN A 35 -3.88 0.78 9.37
C ASN A 35 -5.23 1.34 9.84
N ARG A 36 -5.20 2.48 10.55
CA ARG A 36 -6.45 3.11 10.98
C ARG A 36 -7.36 3.47 9.82
N LEU A 37 -6.83 4.03 8.73
CA LEU A 37 -7.64 4.38 7.56
C LEU A 37 -8.15 3.13 6.84
N VAL A 38 -7.34 2.07 6.77
CA VAL A 38 -7.78 0.76 6.25
C VAL A 38 -8.98 0.25 7.07
N ASP A 39 -8.85 0.22 8.40
CA ASP A 39 -9.93 -0.24 9.29
C ASP A 39 -11.22 0.57 9.10
N GLU A 40 -11.09 1.91 9.04
CA GLU A 40 -12.24 2.80 8.81
C GLU A 40 -12.91 2.54 7.45
N LEU A 41 -12.13 2.34 6.39
CA LEU A 41 -12.64 2.14 5.05
C LEU A 41 -13.21 0.73 4.82
N LEU A 42 -12.68 -0.30 5.47
CA LEU A 42 -13.19 -1.67 5.40
C LEU A 42 -14.61 -1.81 6.00
N LEU A 43 -15.06 -0.86 6.81
CA LEU A 43 -16.45 -0.85 7.29
C LEU A 43 -17.46 -0.69 6.14
N SER A 44 -17.08 -0.01 5.07
CA SER A 44 -17.97 0.34 3.96
C SER A 44 -17.50 -0.21 2.59
N ASN A 45 -16.33 -0.78 2.51
CA ASN A 45 -15.75 -1.30 1.27
C ASN A 45 -15.31 -2.74 1.46
N ASP A 46 -15.32 -3.53 0.39
CA ASP A 46 -15.00 -4.95 0.46
C ASP A 46 -13.50 -5.21 0.35
N SER A 47 -12.79 -4.33 -0.34
CA SER A 47 -11.34 -4.46 -0.55
C SER A 47 -10.64 -3.12 -0.49
N ILE A 48 -9.47 -3.09 0.13
CA ILE A 48 -8.57 -1.94 0.22
C ILE A 48 -7.18 -2.37 -0.23
N TYR A 49 -6.60 -1.60 -1.12
CA TYR A 49 -5.23 -1.78 -1.60
C TYR A 49 -4.33 -0.74 -0.96
N VAL A 50 -3.17 -1.15 -0.51
CA VAL A 50 -2.12 -0.27 0.01
C VAL A 50 -0.84 -0.53 -0.75
N TYR A 51 -0.28 0.50 -1.33
CA TYR A 51 1.01 0.48 -2.01
C TYR A 51 1.99 1.35 -1.24
N SER A 52 3.08 0.75 -0.85
CA SER A 52 4.15 1.39 -0.11
C SER A 52 5.45 1.31 -0.91
N VAL A 53 6.22 2.37 -0.88
CA VAL A 53 7.55 2.40 -1.50
C VAL A 53 8.56 2.66 -0.41
N ALA A 54 9.54 1.77 -0.26
CA ALA A 54 10.64 1.95 0.66
C ALA A 54 11.28 3.32 0.42
N PHE A 55 11.63 4.03 1.50
CA PHE A 55 12.24 5.36 1.48
C PHE A 55 11.31 6.53 1.09
N TYR A 56 10.05 6.30 0.76
CA TYR A 56 9.09 7.39 0.61
C TYR A 56 8.33 7.64 1.91
N ASP A 57 8.09 8.92 2.20
CA ASP A 57 7.37 9.35 3.40
C ASP A 57 5.84 9.26 3.23
N TYR A 58 5.35 8.36 2.39
CA TYR A 58 3.93 8.19 2.18
C TYR A 58 3.56 6.79 1.68
N ASN A 59 2.32 6.39 1.97
CA ASN A 59 1.64 5.25 1.36
C ASN A 59 0.53 5.75 0.44
N LEU A 60 0.26 5.00 -0.62
CA LEU A 60 -0.87 5.18 -1.49
C LEU A 60 -1.90 4.10 -1.16
N LEU A 61 -3.09 4.52 -0.78
CA LEU A 61 -4.20 3.62 -0.50
C LEU A 61 -5.31 3.88 -1.50
N TRP A 62 -5.93 2.82 -2.03
CA TRP A 62 -7.10 2.97 -2.88
C TRP A 62 -8.09 1.82 -2.70
N TYR A 63 -9.29 2.08 -3.15
CA TYR A 63 -10.38 1.11 -3.26
C TYR A 63 -11.27 1.47 -4.43
N HIS A 64 -12.07 0.52 -4.86
CA HIS A 64 -13.03 0.69 -5.93
C HIS A 64 -14.40 1.01 -5.36
N GLN A 65 -15.04 2.01 -5.92
CA GLN A 65 -16.40 2.42 -5.55
C GLN A 65 -17.21 2.67 -6.84
N GLY A 66 -18.12 1.75 -7.16
CA GLY A 66 -18.82 1.79 -8.44
C GLY A 66 -17.82 1.82 -9.61
N ASN A 67 -17.96 2.75 -10.51
CA ASN A 67 -17.09 2.92 -11.67
C ASN A 67 -15.95 3.92 -11.40
N SER A 68 -15.42 3.95 -10.20
CA SER A 68 -14.32 4.85 -9.87
C SER A 68 -13.34 4.25 -8.87
N ILE A 69 -12.07 4.65 -9.00
CA ILE A 69 -11.03 4.41 -8.01
C ILE A 69 -10.98 5.62 -7.08
N GLN A 70 -11.15 5.38 -5.79
CA GLN A 70 -10.94 6.38 -4.76
C GLN A 70 -9.56 6.18 -4.18
N ALA A 71 -8.70 7.19 -4.26
CA ALA A 71 -7.32 7.08 -3.81
C ALA A 71 -6.97 8.13 -2.74
N TYR A 72 -6.13 7.71 -1.79
CA TYR A 72 -5.62 8.51 -0.69
C TYR A 72 -4.10 8.48 -0.66
N MET A 73 -3.49 9.64 -0.46
CA MET A 73 -2.09 9.74 -0.09
C MET A 73 -2.00 9.91 1.42
N ILE A 74 -1.33 8.97 2.07
CA ILE A 74 -1.16 8.93 3.52
C ILE A 74 0.27 9.33 3.83
N LYS A 75 0.43 10.37 4.64
CA LYS A 75 1.71 10.81 5.18
C LYS A 75 1.73 10.62 6.70
N PRO A 76 2.89 10.63 7.36
CA PRO A 76 2.98 10.41 8.80
C PRO A 76 2.02 11.25 9.64
N TYR A 77 1.79 12.50 9.22
CA TYR A 77 0.99 13.47 10.00
C TYR A 77 -0.37 13.80 9.40
N HIS A 78 -0.65 13.38 8.16
CA HIS A 78 -1.94 13.61 7.52
C HIS A 78 -2.26 12.56 6.46
N ALA A 79 -3.55 12.28 6.28
CA ALA A 79 -4.07 11.55 5.14
C ALA A 79 -4.96 12.49 4.35
N LYS A 80 -4.82 12.49 3.05
CA LYS A 80 -5.61 13.34 2.15
C LYS A 80 -6.18 12.47 1.03
N LYS A 81 -7.47 12.64 0.74
CA LYS A 81 -8.05 12.11 -0.48
C LYS A 81 -7.28 12.70 -1.65
N TYR A 82 -6.64 11.82 -2.41
CA TYR A 82 -5.70 12.21 -3.45
C TYR A 82 -6.41 12.39 -4.78
N ARG A 83 -7.23 11.41 -5.13
CA ARG A 83 -7.91 11.35 -6.41
C ARG A 83 -9.22 10.59 -6.33
N SER A 84 -10.15 10.93 -7.23
CA SER A 84 -11.24 10.07 -7.66
C SER A 84 -11.10 9.94 -9.17
N ILE A 85 -10.89 8.73 -9.67
CA ILE A 85 -10.58 8.48 -11.07
C ILE A 85 -11.68 7.59 -11.63
N PRO A 86 -12.29 7.94 -12.77
CA PRO A 86 -13.19 7.02 -13.47
C PRO A 86 -12.44 5.73 -13.79
N ALA A 87 -13.01 4.60 -13.44
CA ALA A 87 -12.50 3.27 -13.73
C ALA A 87 -13.51 2.58 -14.65
N GLU A 88 -13.22 2.57 -15.94
CA GLU A 88 -14.02 1.84 -16.91
C GLU A 88 -13.62 0.35 -16.87
N ASN A 89 -14.59 -0.54 -16.98
CA ASN A 89 -14.41 -2.00 -17.05
C ASN A 89 -13.80 -2.63 -15.78
N PHE A 90 -14.24 -2.20 -14.63
CA PHE A 90 -13.84 -2.77 -13.36
C PHE A 90 -14.42 -4.18 -13.19
N ILE A 91 -13.57 -5.16 -12.92
CA ILE A 91 -13.98 -6.50 -12.50
C ILE A 91 -13.96 -6.52 -10.98
N LEU A 92 -15.15 -6.54 -10.38
CA LEU A 92 -15.29 -6.83 -8.95
C LEU A 92 -14.76 -8.25 -8.71
N TYR A 93 -13.74 -8.36 -7.88
CA TYR A 93 -13.35 -9.67 -7.38
C TYR A 93 -14.52 -10.22 -6.56
N SER A 94 -15.20 -11.19 -7.11
CA SER A 94 -16.12 -12.00 -6.31
C SER A 94 -15.29 -12.84 -5.33
N ASP A 95 -15.83 -13.03 -4.16
CA ASP A 95 -15.33 -13.64 -2.92
C ASP A 95 -14.54 -14.96 -3.00
N SER A 96 -13.97 -15.36 -4.11
CA SER A 96 -13.25 -16.61 -4.21
C SER A 96 -11.77 -16.43 -3.88
N VAL A 97 -11.41 -16.76 -2.64
CA VAL A 97 -10.04 -17.03 -2.20
C VAL A 97 -9.28 -17.93 -3.18
N ASP A 98 -9.96 -18.89 -3.81
CA ASP A 98 -9.45 -19.76 -4.87
C ASP A 98 -8.89 -19.03 -6.10
N TYR A 99 -9.35 -17.83 -6.37
CA TYR A 99 -8.87 -17.04 -7.50
C TYR A 99 -7.49 -16.45 -7.25
N PHE A 100 -7.20 -16.10 -6.02
CA PHE A 100 -5.90 -15.60 -5.59
C PHE A 100 -4.82 -16.67 -5.70
N ASP A 101 -5.07 -17.86 -5.16
CA ASP A 101 -4.11 -18.97 -5.18
C ASP A 101 -3.75 -19.41 -6.61
N ARG A 102 -4.73 -19.48 -7.51
CA ARG A 102 -4.49 -19.94 -8.88
C ARG A 102 -3.84 -18.90 -9.79
N SER A 103 -4.05 -17.61 -9.54
CA SER A 103 -3.46 -16.54 -10.36
C SER A 103 -2.05 -16.18 -9.90
N LEU A 104 -1.75 -16.32 -8.61
CA LEU A 104 -0.42 -16.09 -8.05
C LEU A 104 0.58 -17.17 -8.49
N ASP A 105 0.15 -18.43 -8.64
CA ASP A 105 1.04 -19.55 -8.96
C ASP A 105 1.76 -19.44 -10.32
N LYS A 106 1.22 -18.67 -11.26
CA LYS A 106 1.79 -18.53 -12.61
C LYS A 106 2.60 -17.26 -12.83
N ASP A 107 2.38 -16.23 -12.00
CA ASP A 107 2.98 -14.90 -12.18
C ASP A 107 3.82 -14.46 -10.98
N VAL A 108 4.27 -15.42 -10.20
CA VAL A 108 5.03 -15.29 -8.94
C VAL A 108 6.29 -14.43 -9.08
N GLU A 109 6.91 -14.38 -10.26
CA GLU A 109 8.19 -13.70 -10.45
C GLU A 109 8.16 -12.19 -10.15
N CYS A 110 7.03 -11.50 -10.36
CA CYS A 110 6.95 -10.06 -10.09
C CYS A 110 6.67 -9.70 -8.62
N PHE A 111 6.30 -10.68 -7.81
CA PHE A 111 5.89 -10.46 -6.42
C PHE A 111 6.90 -10.96 -5.38
N TRP A 112 8.04 -11.52 -5.77
CA TRP A 112 8.89 -12.28 -4.86
C TRP A 112 10.30 -11.74 -4.60
N HIS A 113 10.76 -10.66 -5.22
CA HIS A 113 12.21 -10.48 -5.31
C HIS A 113 12.81 -9.15 -4.91
N LEU A 114 12.11 -8.23 -4.24
CA LEU A 114 12.74 -6.98 -3.85
C LEU A 114 12.81 -6.82 -2.33
N LEU A 115 14.02 -6.94 -1.82
CA LEU A 115 14.37 -6.56 -0.44
C LEU A 115 14.33 -5.03 -0.22
N ASP A 116 14.36 -4.23 -1.29
CA ASP A 116 14.55 -2.77 -1.24
C ASP A 116 13.43 -1.98 -1.96
N GLY A 117 12.25 -2.56 -2.10
CA GLY A 117 11.39 -2.02 -3.10
C GLY A 117 10.07 -1.47 -2.63
N GLU A 118 9.16 -1.84 -3.41
CA GLU A 118 7.76 -1.51 -3.32
C GLU A 118 7.03 -2.69 -2.70
N SER A 119 6.02 -2.43 -1.92
CA SER A 119 5.14 -3.47 -1.39
C SER A 119 3.69 -3.16 -1.73
N ILE A 120 2.92 -4.22 -1.86
CA ILE A 120 1.49 -4.17 -2.04
C ILE A 120 0.82 -5.02 -0.98
N GLU A 121 -0.16 -4.44 -0.31
CA GLU A 121 -1.02 -5.14 0.63
C GLU A 121 -2.45 -5.07 0.13
N LEU A 122 -3.17 -6.16 0.21
CA LEU A 122 -4.60 -6.22 -0.08
C LEU A 122 -5.34 -6.68 1.15
N TYR A 123 -6.25 -5.84 1.60
CA TYR A 123 -7.11 -6.07 2.74
C TYR A 123 -8.52 -6.41 2.27
N LEU A 124 -9.11 -7.46 2.80
CA LEU A 124 -10.55 -7.75 2.71
C LEU A 124 -11.18 -7.72 4.10
N LYS A 125 -12.49 -7.82 4.16
CA LYS A 125 -13.26 -7.86 5.44
C LYS A 125 -12.88 -9.01 6.39
N GLY A 126 -11.99 -9.89 6.04
CA GLY A 126 -11.48 -10.99 6.89
C GLY A 126 -10.04 -10.83 7.33
N GLY A 127 -9.34 -9.82 6.85
CA GLY A 127 -7.92 -9.58 7.13
C GLY A 127 -7.09 -9.28 5.89
N VAL A 128 -5.78 -9.34 6.04
CA VAL A 128 -4.82 -9.19 4.92
C VAL A 128 -4.81 -10.49 4.12
N ILE A 129 -5.04 -10.41 2.81
CA ILE A 129 -4.96 -11.57 1.91
C ILE A 129 -3.67 -11.58 1.12
N LEU A 130 -3.13 -10.41 0.82
CA LEU A 130 -1.88 -10.24 0.12
C LEU A 130 -1.02 -9.26 0.91
N ASP A 131 0.18 -9.69 1.25
CA ASP A 131 1.26 -8.85 1.76
C ASP A 131 2.53 -9.32 1.04
N SER A 132 2.95 -8.56 0.05
CA SER A 132 4.04 -8.98 -0.82
C SER A 132 4.85 -7.79 -1.31
N SER A 133 6.15 -8.00 -1.47
CA SER A 133 6.98 -7.11 -2.27
C SER A 133 6.60 -7.23 -3.74
N ILE A 134 6.64 -6.12 -4.46
CA ILE A 134 6.27 -6.06 -5.87
C ILE A 134 7.38 -5.40 -6.67
N ASP A 135 7.73 -6.03 -7.78
CA ASP A 135 8.56 -5.40 -8.81
C ASP A 135 7.65 -4.72 -9.84
N THR A 136 7.46 -3.42 -9.71
CA THR A 136 6.61 -2.67 -10.64
C THR A 136 7.18 -2.65 -12.04
N GLN A 137 8.49 -2.70 -12.22
CA GLN A 137 9.08 -2.81 -13.55
C GLN A 137 8.73 -4.14 -14.21
N CYS A 138 8.82 -5.24 -13.47
CA CYS A 138 8.37 -6.54 -13.92
C CYS A 138 6.87 -6.52 -14.24
N LEU A 139 6.06 -5.97 -13.32
CA LEU A 139 4.61 -5.85 -13.48
C LEU A 139 4.24 -5.14 -14.79
N PHE A 140 4.90 -4.03 -15.10
CA PHE A 140 4.58 -3.24 -16.31
C PHE A 140 5.21 -3.78 -17.60
N ASN A 141 6.14 -4.73 -17.52
CA ASN A 141 6.74 -5.37 -18.69
C ASN A 141 6.04 -6.67 -19.11
N LYS A 142 5.09 -7.16 -18.32
CA LYS A 142 4.37 -8.42 -18.61
C LYS A 142 2.91 -8.15 -18.99
N LYS A 143 2.39 -9.02 -19.84
CA LYS A 143 0.96 -9.06 -20.19
C LYS A 143 0.27 -10.14 -19.39
N PHE A 144 -0.73 -9.75 -18.61
CA PHE A 144 -1.48 -10.64 -17.73
C PHE A 144 -2.84 -11.01 -18.32
N ILE A 145 -3.44 -12.06 -17.78
CA ILE A 145 -4.80 -12.47 -18.17
C ILE A 145 -5.78 -11.40 -17.64
N ARG A 146 -6.66 -10.91 -18.49
CA ARG A 146 -7.70 -9.97 -18.09
C ARG A 146 -8.54 -10.54 -16.94
N GLY A 147 -8.73 -9.75 -15.91
CA GLY A 147 -9.44 -10.16 -14.71
C GLY A 147 -8.57 -10.85 -13.65
N SER A 148 -7.28 -11.06 -13.90
CA SER A 148 -6.35 -11.51 -12.86
C SER A 148 -5.97 -10.35 -11.93
N LEU A 149 -5.52 -10.67 -10.72
CA LEU A 149 -5.04 -9.67 -9.77
C LEU A 149 -3.89 -8.84 -10.35
N PRO A 150 -2.83 -9.43 -10.95
CA PRO A 150 -1.76 -8.65 -11.56
C PRO A 150 -2.25 -7.69 -12.65
N TYR A 151 -3.21 -8.11 -13.48
CA TYR A 151 -3.85 -7.24 -14.46
C TYR A 151 -4.54 -6.05 -13.79
N GLN A 152 -5.30 -6.29 -12.72
CA GLN A 152 -6.00 -5.24 -11.99
C GLN A 152 -5.01 -4.27 -11.34
N LEU A 153 -3.97 -4.77 -10.68
CA LEU A 153 -2.94 -3.95 -10.08
C LEU A 153 -2.21 -3.09 -11.12
N GLN A 154 -1.87 -3.67 -12.26
CA GLN A 154 -1.24 -2.95 -13.37
C GLN A 154 -2.14 -1.81 -13.88
N TYR A 155 -3.45 -2.08 -14.06
CA TYR A 155 -4.42 -1.08 -14.46
C TYR A 155 -4.56 0.03 -13.41
N ASP A 156 -4.74 -0.33 -12.15
CA ASP A 156 -4.92 0.62 -11.05
C ASP A 156 -3.70 1.53 -10.90
N LEU A 157 -2.50 0.94 -10.86
CA LEU A 157 -1.25 1.69 -10.76
C LEU A 157 -1.02 2.59 -11.97
N PHE A 158 -1.41 2.16 -13.18
CA PHE A 158 -1.39 3.01 -14.38
C PHE A 158 -2.33 4.21 -14.21
N LYS A 159 -3.60 3.99 -13.83
CA LYS A 159 -4.57 5.07 -13.60
C LYS A 159 -4.14 6.02 -12.48
N LEU A 160 -3.46 5.51 -11.47
CA LEU A 160 -2.88 6.29 -10.37
C LEU A 160 -1.59 7.03 -10.74
N GLY A 161 -1.10 6.86 -11.98
CA GLY A 161 0.11 7.52 -12.47
C GLY A 161 1.40 6.95 -11.87
N ARG A 162 1.41 5.64 -11.58
CA ARG A 162 2.56 4.90 -11.05
C ARG A 162 3.25 4.04 -12.10
N ALA A 163 2.70 3.96 -13.29
CA ALA A 163 3.35 3.28 -14.41
C ALA A 163 4.64 4.01 -14.83
N PRO A 164 5.63 3.26 -15.35
CA PRO A 164 6.83 3.83 -15.93
C PRO A 164 6.51 4.83 -17.05
N LYS A 165 7.43 5.79 -17.24
CA LYS A 165 7.26 6.77 -18.32
C LYS A 165 7.20 6.10 -19.68
N GLY A 166 6.16 6.43 -20.45
CA GLY A 166 5.94 5.86 -21.79
C GLY A 166 5.17 4.55 -21.80
N TYR A 167 4.76 4.03 -20.65
CA TYR A 167 3.87 2.88 -20.58
C TYR A 167 2.45 3.28 -21.02
N ASP A 168 1.87 2.50 -21.91
CA ASP A 168 0.50 2.65 -22.38
C ASP A 168 -0.25 1.33 -22.16
N PHE A 169 -1.21 1.36 -21.23
CA PHE A 169 -2.03 0.19 -20.90
C PHE A 169 -2.92 -0.22 -22.07
N GLU A 170 -3.46 0.74 -22.80
CA GLU A 170 -4.34 0.47 -23.93
C GLU A 170 -3.57 -0.18 -25.08
N GLU A 171 -2.36 0.29 -25.36
CA GLU A 171 -1.48 -0.32 -26.34
C GLU A 171 -1.15 -1.77 -26.00
N MET A 172 -0.94 -2.07 -24.73
CA MET A 172 -0.62 -3.42 -24.29
C MET A 172 -1.79 -4.40 -24.40
N TYR A 173 -3.02 -3.95 -24.16
CA TYR A 173 -4.17 -4.85 -24.00
C TYR A 173 -5.25 -4.73 -25.07
N LEU A 174 -5.30 -3.64 -25.83
CA LEU A 174 -6.35 -3.39 -26.81
C LEU A 174 -5.88 -3.56 -28.27
N LYS A 175 -4.57 -3.69 -28.50
CA LYS A 175 -3.98 -4.11 -29.77
C LYS A 175 -3.60 -5.58 -29.73
#